data_73ad04142b54a8843d923a10e130c140
#
_entry.id   73ad04142b54a8843d923a10e130c140
#
_cell.length_a   1.000
_cell.length_b   1.000
_cell.length_c   1.000
_cell.angle_alpha   90.00
_cell.angle_beta   90.00
_cell.angle_gamma   90.00
#
_symmetry.space_group_name_H-M   'P 1'
#
loop_
_entity.id
_entity.type
_entity.pdbx_description
1 polymer ?
#
loop_
_entity_poly.entity_id
_entity_poly.type
_entity_poly.pdbx_seq_one_letter_code
_entity_poly.pdbx_strand_id
1 'polypeptide(L)'
;ASEREGYFRLQIVPKEGEALPPLPKDVTFAIDASSSIIQRKLDQTARGVQRSIQGLRDDDRFNIVIFRDTPTLFQQDLVSATQQNKAAAAGFLKGIQSRGETDVYEGIRPVIHQTPRTGVPGIIFVISDGRPTEGILDGRTLINTLTDENQSKYSIYAFSGGRTVNQHLLDLLAYRNKGESNVAPQIEEMNQQL
;
A
#
# COMPACT_ATOMS: atom_id res chain seq x y z
N ALA A 1 -32.32 -10.16 -31.74
CA ALA A 1 -31.95 -9.07 -30.84
C ALA A 1 -30.54 -9.36 -30.36
N SER A 2 -29.56 -8.52 -30.72
CA SER A 2 -28.21 -8.65 -30.21
C SER A 2 -28.22 -8.27 -28.71
N GLU A 3 -27.86 -9.19 -27.84
CA GLU A 3 -27.56 -8.86 -26.45
C GLU A 3 -26.44 -7.83 -26.44
N ARG A 4 -26.73 -6.64 -25.95
CA ARG A 4 -25.72 -5.61 -25.74
C ARG A 4 -25.13 -5.84 -24.35
N GLU A 5 -23.90 -6.31 -24.31
CA GLU A 5 -23.12 -6.31 -23.07
C GLU A 5 -22.91 -4.86 -22.62
N GLY A 6 -23.13 -4.59 -21.35
CA GLY A 6 -22.96 -3.29 -20.74
C GLY A 6 -22.28 -3.39 -19.39
N TYR A 7 -21.71 -2.28 -18.94
CA TYR A 7 -21.13 -2.17 -17.61
C TYR A 7 -21.99 -1.28 -16.75
N PHE A 8 -22.08 -1.60 -15.45
CA PHE A 8 -22.70 -0.72 -14.47
C PHE A 8 -21.79 -0.54 -13.27
N ARG A 9 -21.90 0.60 -12.62
CA ARG A 9 -21.25 0.88 -11.33
C ARG A 9 -22.36 1.08 -10.30
N LEU A 10 -22.31 0.29 -9.21
CA LEU A 10 -23.16 0.48 -8.04
C LEU A 10 -22.32 1.15 -6.94
N GLN A 11 -22.78 2.30 -6.47
CA GLN A 11 -22.18 2.99 -5.34
C GLN A 11 -23.21 3.04 -4.20
N ILE A 12 -22.86 2.40 -3.07
CA ILE A 12 -23.69 2.41 -1.87
C ILE A 12 -23.02 3.36 -0.88
N VAL A 13 -23.70 4.44 -0.54
CA VAL A 13 -23.23 5.43 0.43
C VAL A 13 -24.11 5.32 1.66
N PRO A 14 -23.55 5.12 2.87
CA PRO A 14 -24.32 5.15 4.10
C PRO A 14 -25.04 6.50 4.26
N LYS A 15 -26.23 6.48 4.86
CA LYS A 15 -26.94 7.71 5.16
C LYS A 15 -26.13 8.56 6.14
N GLU A 16 -26.14 9.86 5.92
CA GLU A 16 -25.48 10.82 6.81
C GLU A 16 -25.97 10.63 8.25
N GLY A 17 -25.03 10.38 9.19
CA GLY A 17 -25.35 10.11 10.60
C GLY A 17 -25.51 8.62 10.97
N GLU A 18 -25.55 7.69 10.02
CA GLU A 18 -25.50 6.25 10.29
C GLU A 18 -24.04 5.76 10.19
N ALA A 19 -23.34 5.72 11.32
CA ALA A 19 -22.02 5.07 11.39
C ALA A 19 -22.21 3.56 11.33
N LEU A 20 -21.77 2.93 10.24
CA LEU A 20 -21.62 1.47 10.21
C LEU A 20 -20.61 1.05 11.29
N PRO A 21 -20.83 -0.09 11.97
CA PRO A 21 -19.85 -0.58 12.93
C PRO A 21 -18.52 -0.78 12.20
N PRO A 22 -17.41 -0.25 12.74
CA PRO A 22 -16.13 -0.41 12.09
C PRO A 22 -15.72 -1.88 12.09
N LEU A 23 -15.43 -2.41 10.91
CA LEU A 23 -14.94 -3.77 10.75
C LEU A 23 -13.44 -3.85 11.06
N PRO A 24 -12.96 -4.94 11.67
CA PRO A 24 -11.53 -5.20 11.75
C PRO A 24 -10.92 -5.33 10.36
N LYS A 25 -9.65 -4.98 10.21
CA LYS A 25 -8.92 -5.04 8.95
C LYS A 25 -7.48 -5.51 9.15
N ASP A 26 -6.92 -6.07 8.09
CA ASP A 26 -5.52 -6.45 7.98
C ASP A 26 -4.84 -5.49 7.01
N VAL A 27 -3.85 -4.72 7.48
CA VAL A 27 -3.27 -3.61 6.71
C VAL A 27 -1.76 -3.77 6.61
N THR A 28 -1.20 -3.67 5.40
CA THR A 28 0.25 -3.59 5.21
C THR A 28 0.64 -2.33 4.47
N PHE A 29 1.67 -1.67 4.95
CA PHE A 29 2.28 -0.50 4.31
C PHE A 29 3.57 -0.93 3.61
N ALA A 30 3.57 -0.89 2.28
CA ALA A 30 4.75 -1.15 1.45
C ALA A 30 5.37 0.19 1.05
N ILE A 31 6.52 0.51 1.61
CA ILE A 31 7.18 1.82 1.50
C ILE A 31 8.43 1.68 0.63
N ASP A 32 8.43 2.35 -0.49
CA ASP A 32 9.60 2.52 -1.35
C ASP A 32 10.61 3.46 -0.67
N ALA A 33 11.80 2.96 -0.43
CA ALA A 33 12.91 3.72 0.13
C ALA A 33 14.15 3.68 -0.78
N SER A 34 13.93 3.52 -2.09
CA SER A 34 14.98 3.57 -3.11
C SER A 34 15.57 4.98 -3.28
N SER A 35 16.69 5.08 -3.98
CA SER A 35 17.39 6.36 -4.20
C SER A 35 16.61 7.37 -5.05
N SER A 36 15.57 6.94 -5.78
CA SER A 36 14.66 7.84 -6.50
C SER A 36 13.77 8.65 -5.57
N ILE A 37 13.54 8.15 -4.34
CA ILE A 37 12.74 8.83 -3.31
C ILE A 37 13.63 9.76 -2.49
N ILE A 38 13.46 11.09 -2.62
CA ILE A 38 14.24 12.05 -1.83
C ILE A 38 13.97 11.86 -0.32
N GLN A 39 14.99 12.01 0.52
CA GLN A 39 14.90 11.74 1.97
C GLN A 39 13.75 12.48 2.65
N ARG A 40 13.52 13.75 2.33
CA ARG A 40 12.41 14.53 2.89
C ARG A 40 11.03 13.88 2.61
N LYS A 41 10.83 13.34 1.40
CA LYS A 41 9.60 12.63 1.04
C LYS A 41 9.47 11.34 1.87
N LEU A 42 10.55 10.58 1.99
CA LEU A 42 10.58 9.36 2.79
C LEU A 42 10.26 9.62 4.27
N ASP A 43 10.84 10.67 4.85
CA ASP A 43 10.55 11.08 6.23
C ASP A 43 9.07 11.50 6.43
N GLN A 44 8.48 12.16 5.43
CA GLN A 44 7.06 12.51 5.45
C GLN A 44 6.17 11.27 5.35
N THR A 45 6.52 10.34 4.46
CA THR A 45 5.85 9.04 4.32
C THR A 45 5.89 8.27 5.64
N ALA A 46 7.06 8.14 6.25
CA ALA A 46 7.21 7.46 7.54
C ALA A 46 6.33 8.07 8.63
N ARG A 47 6.24 9.40 8.72
CA ARG A 47 5.34 10.09 9.65
C ARG A 47 3.86 9.86 9.33
N GLY A 48 3.48 9.84 8.04
CA GLY A 48 2.12 9.53 7.61
C GLY A 48 1.72 8.12 8.02
N VAL A 49 2.53 7.12 7.66
CA VAL A 49 2.32 5.71 8.03
C VAL A 49 2.27 5.52 9.55
N GLN A 50 3.16 6.18 10.30
CA GLN A 50 3.11 6.12 11.77
C GLN A 50 1.77 6.64 12.31
N ARG A 51 1.24 7.75 11.79
CA ARG A 51 -0.08 8.27 12.21
C ARG A 51 -1.20 7.29 11.86
N SER A 52 -1.18 6.71 10.66
CA SER A 52 -2.17 5.73 10.24
C SER A 52 -2.15 4.50 11.15
N ILE A 53 -0.96 3.99 11.52
CA ILE A 53 -0.81 2.87 12.47
C ILE A 53 -1.34 3.25 13.86
N GLN A 54 -1.12 4.48 14.35
CA GLN A 54 -1.66 4.93 15.63
C GLN A 54 -3.19 4.95 15.63
N GLY A 55 -3.83 5.23 14.49
CA GLY A 55 -5.27 5.20 14.31
C GLY A 55 -5.89 3.81 14.20
N LEU A 56 -5.11 2.74 14.06
CA LEU A 56 -5.62 1.37 14.03
C LEU A 56 -6.18 0.96 15.39
N ARG A 57 -7.19 0.10 15.36
CA ARG A 57 -7.84 -0.46 16.55
C ARG A 57 -7.11 -1.72 17.01
N ASP A 58 -7.32 -2.13 18.25
CA ASP A 58 -6.65 -3.32 18.81
C ASP A 58 -7.06 -4.63 18.11
N ASP A 59 -8.24 -4.65 17.47
CA ASP A 59 -8.72 -5.76 16.65
C ASP A 59 -8.23 -5.74 15.19
N ASP A 60 -7.57 -4.66 14.76
CA ASP A 60 -6.85 -4.60 13.49
C ASP A 60 -5.51 -5.34 13.59
N ARG A 61 -5.00 -5.81 12.43
CA ARG A 61 -3.61 -6.27 12.32
C ARG A 61 -2.88 -5.42 11.28
N PHE A 62 -1.58 -5.29 11.45
CA PHE A 62 -0.77 -4.57 10.47
C PHE A 62 0.61 -5.18 10.28
N ASN A 63 1.25 -4.80 9.17
CA ASN A 63 2.66 -4.99 8.92
C ASN A 63 3.22 -3.80 8.13
N ILE A 64 4.55 -3.71 8.06
CA ILE A 64 5.29 -2.73 7.25
C ILE A 64 6.35 -3.49 6.46
N VAL A 65 6.49 -3.17 5.19
CA VAL A 65 7.65 -3.54 4.40
C VAL A 65 8.30 -2.28 3.85
N ILE A 66 9.60 -2.16 4.05
CA ILE A 66 10.44 -1.16 3.42
C ILE A 66 11.17 -1.86 2.30
N PHE A 67 10.97 -1.43 1.06
CA PHE A 67 11.60 -2.09 -0.06
C PHE A 67 12.51 -1.15 -0.85
N ARG A 68 13.51 -1.78 -1.44
CA ARG A 68 14.52 -1.25 -2.37
C ARG A 68 14.86 -2.38 -3.33
N ASP A 69 16.12 -2.70 -3.50
CA ASP A 69 16.69 -3.94 -4.04
C ASP A 69 16.30 -5.18 -3.23
N THR A 70 16.24 -5.05 -1.91
CA THR A 70 15.85 -6.13 -0.99
C THR A 70 14.81 -5.62 0.02
N PRO A 71 13.69 -6.32 0.20
CA PRO A 71 12.67 -5.92 1.17
C PRO A 71 13.10 -6.19 2.61
N THR A 72 12.71 -5.30 3.51
CA THR A 72 12.87 -5.44 4.96
C THR A 72 11.50 -5.36 5.61
N LEU A 73 11.03 -6.46 6.20
CA LEU A 73 9.75 -6.53 6.87
C LEU A 73 9.89 -6.11 8.34
N PHE A 74 8.89 -5.42 8.86
CA PHE A 74 8.77 -5.13 10.29
C PHE A 74 8.58 -6.42 11.09
N GLN A 75 7.69 -7.30 10.61
CA GLN A 75 7.46 -8.64 11.14
C GLN A 75 7.28 -9.63 9.99
N GLN A 76 7.51 -10.92 10.22
CA GLN A 76 7.27 -11.94 9.19
C GLN A 76 5.80 -11.98 8.76
N ASP A 77 4.87 -11.84 9.74
CA ASP A 77 3.43 -11.87 9.53
C ASP A 77 2.76 -10.62 10.08
N LEU A 78 1.47 -10.45 9.76
CA LEU A 78 0.62 -9.41 10.31
C LEU A 78 0.49 -9.55 11.84
N VAL A 79 0.73 -8.47 12.58
CA VAL A 79 0.62 -8.41 14.04
C VAL A 79 -0.53 -7.54 14.49
N SER A 80 -1.15 -7.86 15.63
CA SER A 80 -2.21 -7.05 16.23
C SER A 80 -1.73 -5.63 16.53
N ALA A 81 -2.61 -4.65 16.32
CA ALA A 81 -2.29 -3.22 16.48
C ALA A 81 -2.28 -2.79 17.96
N THR A 82 -1.62 -3.58 18.83
CA THR A 82 -1.43 -3.26 20.24
C THR A 82 -0.50 -2.06 20.42
N GLN A 83 -0.59 -1.38 21.56
CA GLN A 83 0.30 -0.25 21.86
C GLN A 83 1.79 -0.64 21.81
N GLN A 84 2.14 -1.85 22.22
CA GLN A 84 3.51 -2.36 22.12
C GLN A 84 3.97 -2.47 20.67
N ASN A 85 3.16 -3.07 19.79
CA ASN A 85 3.49 -3.23 18.36
C ASN A 85 3.51 -1.88 17.63
N LYS A 86 2.60 -0.95 17.97
CA LYS A 86 2.60 0.43 17.45
C LYS A 86 3.88 1.18 17.85
N ALA A 87 4.33 1.04 19.08
CA ALA A 87 5.59 1.65 19.54
C ALA A 87 6.82 1.02 18.85
N ALA A 88 6.84 -0.31 18.68
CA ALA A 88 7.89 -1.00 17.94
C ALA A 88 7.94 -0.57 16.46
N ALA A 89 6.77 -0.42 15.81
CA ALA A 89 6.66 0.06 14.43
C ALA A 89 7.18 1.50 14.28
N ALA A 90 6.92 2.38 15.25
CA ALA A 90 7.49 3.73 15.26
C ALA A 90 9.03 3.70 15.33
N GLY A 91 9.60 2.77 16.10
CA GLY A 91 11.04 2.52 16.13
C GLY A 91 11.59 2.02 14.78
N PHE A 92 10.87 1.08 14.14
CA PHE A 92 11.23 0.53 12.83
C PHE A 92 11.23 1.59 11.73
N LEU A 93 10.25 2.50 11.74
CA LEU A 93 10.14 3.60 10.78
C LEU A 93 11.18 4.71 11.00
N LYS A 94 11.79 4.78 12.19
CA LYS A 94 12.75 5.83 12.51
C LYS A 94 14.08 5.58 11.82
N GLY A 95 14.56 6.59 11.11
CA GLY A 95 15.89 6.55 10.48
C GLY A 95 15.94 5.73 9.17
N ILE A 96 14.81 5.48 8.53
CA ILE A 96 14.79 4.92 7.18
C ILE A 96 15.57 5.87 6.25
N GLN A 97 16.50 5.31 5.49
CA GLN A 97 17.31 6.07 4.54
C GLN A 97 16.97 5.69 3.11
N SER A 98 16.88 6.70 2.26
CA SER A 98 16.73 6.56 0.81
C SER A 98 18.05 6.08 0.21
N ARG A 99 18.04 4.88 -0.41
CA ARG A 99 19.22 4.29 -1.06
C ARG A 99 18.84 3.07 -1.91
N GLY A 100 19.75 2.62 -2.77
CA GLY A 100 19.57 1.39 -3.57
C GLY A 100 18.62 1.57 -4.75
N GLU A 101 18.35 0.49 -5.43
CA GLU A 101 17.46 0.38 -6.57
C GLU A 101 16.00 0.15 -6.13
N THR A 102 15.09 0.03 -7.09
CA THR A 102 13.66 -0.18 -6.84
C THR A 102 13.21 -1.50 -7.44
N ASP A 103 13.09 -2.55 -6.62
CA ASP A 103 12.40 -3.77 -7.00
C ASP A 103 10.97 -3.78 -6.41
N VAL A 104 10.01 -3.36 -7.23
CA VAL A 104 8.60 -3.29 -6.83
C VAL A 104 8.01 -4.68 -6.61
N TYR A 105 8.42 -5.66 -7.43
CA TYR A 105 7.92 -7.03 -7.31
C TYR A 105 8.36 -7.66 -5.98
N GLU A 106 9.65 -7.68 -5.69
CA GLU A 106 10.16 -8.23 -4.44
C GLU A 106 9.71 -7.42 -3.21
N GLY A 107 9.41 -6.13 -3.39
CA GLY A 107 8.84 -5.28 -2.34
C GLY A 107 7.42 -5.67 -1.93
N ILE A 108 6.57 -6.06 -2.88
CA ILE A 108 5.14 -6.36 -2.65
C ILE A 108 4.90 -7.85 -2.44
N ARG A 109 5.64 -8.71 -3.10
CA ARG A 109 5.49 -10.17 -3.05
C ARG A 109 5.44 -10.76 -1.62
N PRO A 110 6.35 -10.42 -0.69
CA PRO A 110 6.29 -10.97 0.67
C PRO A 110 4.98 -10.65 1.39
N VAL A 111 4.36 -9.51 1.08
CA VAL A 111 3.09 -9.09 1.67
C VAL A 111 1.92 -9.88 1.08
N ILE A 112 1.90 -10.07 -0.23
CA ILE A 112 0.87 -10.85 -0.92
C ILE A 112 0.85 -12.31 -0.42
N HIS A 113 2.00 -12.83 -0.02
CA HIS A 113 2.14 -14.19 0.50
C HIS A 113 1.76 -14.33 1.97
N GLN A 114 1.54 -13.25 2.71
CA GLN A 114 0.93 -13.31 4.04
C GLN A 114 -0.52 -13.78 3.94
N THR A 115 -1.04 -14.37 5.01
CA THR A 115 -2.42 -14.87 5.03
C THR A 115 -3.33 -13.90 5.78
N PRO A 116 -4.27 -13.22 5.08
CA PRO A 116 -5.26 -12.40 5.74
C PRO A 116 -6.24 -13.28 6.53
N ARG A 117 -6.88 -12.71 7.56
CA ARG A 117 -7.94 -13.40 8.29
C ARG A 117 -9.16 -13.64 7.40
N THR A 118 -9.77 -14.80 7.53
CA THR A 118 -11.00 -15.11 6.80
C THR A 118 -12.13 -14.14 7.18
N GLY A 119 -12.77 -13.56 6.18
CA GLY A 119 -13.88 -12.61 6.39
C GLY A 119 -13.46 -11.22 6.85
N VAL A 120 -12.15 -10.92 6.88
CA VAL A 120 -11.60 -9.61 7.24
C VAL A 120 -10.95 -8.99 6.00
N PRO A 121 -11.24 -7.72 5.67
CA PRO A 121 -10.59 -7.05 4.56
C PRO A 121 -9.07 -7.01 4.71
N GLY A 122 -8.35 -7.47 3.70
CA GLY A 122 -6.90 -7.32 3.57
C GLY A 122 -6.58 -6.13 2.66
N ILE A 123 -5.73 -5.22 3.12
CA ILE A 123 -5.39 -3.99 2.43
C ILE A 123 -3.88 -3.83 2.36
N ILE A 124 -3.36 -3.52 1.18
CA ILE A 124 -1.96 -3.14 0.98
C ILE A 124 -1.92 -1.70 0.50
N PHE A 125 -1.22 -0.84 1.22
CA PHE A 125 -0.88 0.52 0.80
C PHE A 125 0.53 0.52 0.21
N VAL A 126 0.64 0.68 -1.11
CA VAL A 126 1.92 0.83 -1.82
C VAL A 126 2.25 2.32 -1.93
N ILE A 127 3.36 2.73 -1.36
CA ILE A 127 3.82 4.12 -1.36
C ILE A 127 5.15 4.18 -2.13
N SER A 128 5.08 4.55 -3.40
CA SER A 128 6.21 4.50 -4.35
C SER A 128 6.03 5.56 -5.45
N ASP A 129 7.08 5.86 -6.21
CA ASP A 129 6.96 6.61 -7.45
C ASP A 129 6.58 5.73 -8.66
N GLY A 130 6.46 4.41 -8.45
CA GLY A 130 6.04 3.45 -9.48
C GLY A 130 7.08 3.24 -10.59
N ARG A 131 8.37 3.43 -10.31
CA ARG A 131 9.46 3.36 -11.28
C ARG A 131 10.44 2.24 -10.93
N PRO A 132 10.14 0.97 -11.30
CA PRO A 132 11.06 -0.12 -11.04
C PRO A 132 12.36 0.11 -11.82
N THR A 133 13.50 -0.11 -11.15
CA THR A 133 14.85 -0.03 -11.74
C THR A 133 15.56 -1.38 -11.66
N GLU A 134 15.03 -2.31 -10.88
CA GLU A 134 15.51 -3.68 -10.73
C GLU A 134 14.34 -4.67 -10.79
N GLY A 135 14.64 -5.97 -10.98
CA GLY A 135 13.65 -7.03 -11.04
C GLY A 135 12.78 -6.98 -12.30
N ILE A 136 11.48 -7.01 -12.16
CA ILE A 136 10.53 -6.96 -13.29
C ILE A 136 10.33 -5.51 -13.72
N LEU A 137 11.00 -5.09 -14.79
CA LEU A 137 10.93 -3.72 -15.31
C LEU A 137 9.75 -3.48 -16.25
N ASP A 138 9.26 -4.51 -16.95
CA ASP A 138 8.07 -4.39 -17.80
C ASP A 138 6.80 -4.25 -16.98
N GLY A 139 6.18 -3.08 -17.04
CA GLY A 139 5.02 -2.73 -16.22
C GLY A 139 3.82 -3.68 -16.41
N ARG A 140 3.60 -4.21 -17.61
CA ARG A 140 2.52 -5.17 -17.88
C ARG A 140 2.80 -6.49 -17.18
N THR A 141 4.01 -7.00 -17.32
CA THR A 141 4.45 -8.25 -16.68
C THR A 141 4.38 -8.09 -15.16
N LEU A 142 4.89 -6.99 -14.62
CA LEU A 142 4.85 -6.70 -13.19
C LEU A 142 3.43 -6.73 -12.63
N ILE A 143 2.53 -5.97 -13.25
CA ILE A 143 1.12 -5.89 -12.80
C ILE A 143 0.42 -7.24 -12.90
N ASN A 144 0.60 -7.96 -14.02
CA ASN A 144 -0.03 -9.27 -14.19
C ASN A 144 0.49 -10.27 -13.15
N THR A 145 1.80 -10.36 -12.96
CA THR A 145 2.40 -11.28 -11.98
C THR A 145 1.89 -11.00 -10.56
N LEU A 146 1.92 -9.73 -10.11
CA LEU A 146 1.43 -9.35 -8.79
C LEU A 146 -0.08 -9.61 -8.64
N THR A 147 -0.87 -9.36 -9.69
CA THR A 147 -2.32 -9.59 -9.66
C THR A 147 -2.64 -11.09 -9.59
N ASP A 148 -1.94 -11.89 -10.37
CA ASP A 148 -2.14 -13.36 -10.41
C ASP A 148 -1.73 -13.99 -9.07
N GLU A 149 -0.63 -13.55 -8.45
CA GLU A 149 -0.21 -14.01 -7.12
C GLU A 149 -1.13 -13.52 -6.00
N ASN A 150 -1.65 -12.30 -6.11
CA ASN A 150 -2.58 -11.74 -5.14
C ASN A 150 -3.90 -12.54 -5.08
N GLN A 151 -4.37 -13.09 -6.19
CA GLN A 151 -5.62 -13.89 -6.25
C GLN A 151 -6.79 -13.19 -5.54
N SER A 152 -6.86 -11.88 -5.62
CA SER A 152 -7.88 -11.09 -4.93
C SER A 152 -7.90 -11.19 -3.40
N LYS A 153 -6.83 -11.65 -2.75
CA LYS A 153 -6.70 -11.70 -1.29
C LYS A 153 -6.66 -10.32 -0.66
N TYR A 154 -5.97 -9.40 -1.31
CA TYR A 154 -5.78 -8.02 -0.85
C TYR A 154 -6.32 -7.00 -1.85
N SER A 155 -6.88 -5.92 -1.34
CA SER A 155 -7.05 -4.69 -2.11
C SER A 155 -5.77 -3.87 -2.06
N ILE A 156 -5.24 -3.45 -3.22
CA ILE A 156 -3.99 -2.69 -3.31
C ILE A 156 -4.32 -1.23 -3.61
N TYR A 157 -3.97 -0.33 -2.69
CA TYR A 157 -4.06 1.10 -2.87
C TYR A 157 -2.66 1.67 -3.10
N ALA A 158 -2.52 2.55 -4.08
CA ALA A 158 -1.22 3.14 -4.40
C ALA A 158 -1.22 4.64 -4.07
N PHE A 159 -0.17 5.08 -3.40
CA PHE A 159 0.03 6.49 -3.04
C PHE A 159 1.38 6.98 -3.54
N SER A 160 1.39 8.18 -4.07
CA SER A 160 2.61 8.86 -4.47
C SER A 160 2.45 10.37 -4.37
N GLY A 161 3.56 11.08 -4.54
CA GLY A 161 3.56 12.53 -4.62
C GLY A 161 4.79 13.04 -5.36
N GLY A 162 4.65 14.18 -6.02
CA GLY A 162 5.72 14.82 -6.80
C GLY A 162 5.55 14.66 -8.30
N ARG A 163 6.54 15.15 -9.05
CA ARG A 163 6.44 15.31 -10.52
C ARG A 163 6.94 14.13 -11.34
N THR A 164 7.74 13.25 -10.76
CA THR A 164 8.39 12.13 -11.47
C THR A 164 7.77 10.80 -11.05
N VAL A 165 6.45 10.66 -11.22
CA VAL A 165 5.70 9.47 -10.83
C VAL A 165 5.24 8.72 -12.08
N ASN A 166 5.38 7.41 -12.11
CA ASN A 166 4.74 6.54 -13.09
C ASN A 166 3.30 6.25 -12.65
N GLN A 167 2.44 7.26 -12.81
CA GLN A 167 1.05 7.18 -12.41
C GLN A 167 0.32 6.03 -13.10
N HIS A 168 0.62 5.78 -14.39
CA HIS A 168 -0.03 4.72 -15.15
C HIS A 168 0.20 3.32 -14.53
N LEU A 169 1.41 3.05 -14.06
CA LEU A 169 1.70 1.78 -13.38
C LEU A 169 0.94 1.67 -12.07
N LEU A 170 0.93 2.73 -11.26
CA LEU A 170 0.23 2.75 -9.96
C LEU A 170 -1.28 2.62 -10.12
N ASP A 171 -1.86 3.34 -11.10
CA ASP A 171 -3.30 3.28 -11.41
C ASP A 171 -3.71 1.86 -11.80
N LEU A 172 -2.98 1.23 -12.71
CA LEU A 172 -3.31 -0.12 -13.17
C LEU A 172 -3.08 -1.17 -12.09
N LEU A 173 -2.01 -1.07 -11.32
CA LEU A 173 -1.74 -1.98 -10.19
C LEU A 173 -2.90 -1.93 -9.17
N ALA A 174 -3.31 -0.73 -8.77
CA ALA A 174 -4.40 -0.54 -7.83
C ALA A 174 -5.74 -1.04 -8.42
N TYR A 175 -6.09 -0.59 -9.63
CA TYR A 175 -7.34 -0.96 -10.29
C TYR A 175 -7.50 -2.48 -10.47
N ARG A 176 -6.45 -3.16 -10.93
CA ARG A 176 -6.46 -4.62 -11.13
C ARG A 176 -6.61 -5.39 -9.81
N ASN A 177 -6.26 -4.77 -8.68
CA ASN A 177 -6.30 -5.36 -7.35
C ASN A 177 -7.37 -4.70 -6.45
N LYS A 178 -8.51 -4.26 -7.01
CA LYS A 178 -9.69 -3.75 -6.28
C LYS A 178 -9.42 -2.52 -5.41
N GLY A 179 -8.39 -1.77 -5.71
CA GLY A 179 -8.05 -0.54 -5.01
C GLY A 179 -8.07 0.67 -5.93
N GLU A 180 -7.51 1.72 -5.46
CA GLU A 180 -7.42 3.01 -6.12
C GLU A 180 -6.03 3.62 -5.92
N SER A 181 -5.58 4.43 -6.85
CA SER A 181 -4.33 5.19 -6.69
C SER A 181 -4.64 6.65 -6.39
N ASN A 182 -3.77 7.26 -5.61
CA ASN A 182 -3.81 8.70 -5.35
C ASN A 182 -2.41 9.29 -5.48
N VAL A 183 -2.25 10.22 -6.42
CA VAL A 183 -0.99 10.89 -6.68
C VAL A 183 -1.16 12.37 -6.34
N ALA A 184 -0.59 12.79 -5.20
CA ALA A 184 -0.63 14.17 -4.77
C ALA A 184 0.32 15.03 -5.64
N PRO A 185 -0.14 16.18 -6.18
CA PRO A 185 0.70 17.09 -6.93
C PRO A 185 1.89 17.63 -6.12
N GLN A 186 1.68 17.78 -4.82
CA GLN A 186 2.68 18.22 -3.86
C GLN A 186 2.84 17.20 -2.74
N ILE A 187 4.07 17.04 -2.26
CA ILE A 187 4.42 16.05 -1.23
C ILE A 187 3.69 16.34 0.09
N GLU A 188 3.43 17.60 0.37
CA GLU A 188 2.74 18.06 1.58
C GLU A 188 1.29 17.56 1.65
N GLU A 189 0.63 17.42 0.53
CA GLU A 189 -0.76 16.97 0.43
C GLU A 189 -0.91 15.45 0.66
N MET A 190 0.14 14.68 0.39
CA MET A 190 0.15 13.22 0.60
C MET A 190 -0.12 12.84 2.06
N ASN A 191 0.31 13.67 3.01
CA ASN A 191 0.09 13.43 4.44
C ASN A 191 -1.37 13.59 4.91
N GLN A 192 -2.22 14.20 4.09
CA GLN A 192 -3.64 14.36 4.40
C GLN A 192 -4.48 13.19 3.88
N GLN A 193 -3.89 12.35 3.03
CA GLN A 193 -4.54 11.25 2.32
C GLN A 193 -4.20 9.87 2.92
N LEU A 194 -3.15 9.79 3.72
CA LEU A 194 -2.73 8.63 4.52
C LEU A 194 -3.30 8.75 5.95
#